data_922eab4b943e99200f2d2af5dab9c22f
#
_entry.id   922eab4b943e99200f2d2af5dab9c22f
#
_cell.length_a   1.000
_cell.length_b   1.000
_cell.length_c   1.000
_cell.angle_alpha   90.00
_cell.angle_beta   90.00
_cell.angle_gamma   90.00
#
_symmetry.space_group_name_H-M   'P 1'
#
loop_
_entity.id
_entity.type
_entity.pdbx_description
1 polymer ?
#
loop_
_entity_poly.entity_id
_entity_poly.type
_entity_poly.pdbx_seq_one_letter_code
_entity_poly.pdbx_strand_id
1 'polypeptide(L)' 'MGRSDEYRRYAAECLEMASALHDPKARASLLHMAQVWLRLAGQGKLQDAEEESAQGEA' A
#
# COMPACT_ATOMS: atom_id res chain seq x y z
N MET A 1 -2.32 4.71 15.66
CA MET A 1 -1.25 3.99 15.40
C MET A 1 -1.56 2.70 14.81
N GLY A 2 -1.91 2.51 13.75
CA GLY A 2 -2.15 1.27 13.16
C GLY A 2 -1.22 1.04 12.02
N ARG A 3 -1.29 -0.16 11.50
CA ARG A 3 -0.48 -0.51 10.37
C ARG A 3 -0.86 0.29 9.15
N SER A 4 -2.10 0.77 9.11
CA SER A 4 -2.52 1.59 7.99
C SER A 4 -1.65 2.82 7.85
N ASP A 5 -1.30 3.42 8.98
CA ASP A 5 -0.47 4.62 8.93
C ASP A 5 0.91 4.29 8.39
N GLU A 6 1.44 3.14 8.77
CA GLU A 6 2.74 2.73 8.27
C GLU A 6 2.69 2.44 6.79
N TYR A 7 1.62 1.79 6.35
CA TYR A 7 1.49 1.49 4.94
C TYR A 7 1.39 2.77 4.12
N ARG A 8 0.67 3.76 4.64
CA ARG A 8 0.58 5.03 3.94
C ARG A 8 1.92 5.72 3.86
N ARG A 9 2.70 5.61 4.92
CA ARG A 9 4.01 6.20 4.92
C ARG A 9 4.89 5.53 3.89
N TYR A 10 4.84 4.21 3.81
CA TYR A 10 5.63 3.49 2.82
C TYR A 10 5.21 3.91 1.42
N ALA A 11 3.90 4.06 1.21
CA ALA A 11 3.43 4.50 -0.10
C ALA A 11 3.97 5.87 -0.44
N ALA A 12 3.95 6.78 0.52
CA ALA A 12 4.46 8.11 0.29
C ALA A 12 5.93 8.08 -0.05
N GLU A 13 6.70 7.25 0.64
CA GLU A 13 8.11 7.13 0.35
C GLU A 13 8.34 6.58 -1.05
N CYS A 14 7.53 5.61 -1.45
CA CYS A 14 7.65 5.08 -2.79
C CYS A 14 7.37 6.15 -3.83
N LEU A 15 6.38 6.98 -3.57
CA LEU A 15 6.05 8.04 -4.51
C LEU A 15 7.17 9.07 -4.60
N GLU A 16 7.77 9.39 -3.48
CA GLU A 16 8.86 10.34 -3.50
C GLU A 16 10.05 9.79 -4.25
N MET A 17 10.35 8.53 -4.03
CA MET A 17 11.45 7.92 -4.75
C MET A 17 11.15 7.85 -6.23
N ALA A 18 9.91 7.56 -6.58
CA ALA A 18 9.54 7.48 -7.98
C ALA A 18 9.73 8.83 -8.67
N SER A 19 9.37 9.90 -7.98
CA SER A 19 9.49 11.21 -8.61
C SER A 19 10.94 11.62 -8.77
N ALA A 20 11.85 11.03 -8.02
CA ALA A 20 13.26 11.32 -8.15
C ALA A 20 13.94 10.49 -9.21
N LEU A 21 13.30 9.45 -9.68
CA LEU A 21 13.89 8.58 -10.69
C LEU A 21 13.53 9.05 -12.09
N HIS A 22 14.48 8.89 -12.99
CA HIS A 22 14.23 9.23 -14.39
C HIS A 22 13.91 8.01 -15.21
N ASP A 23 14.27 6.84 -14.72
CA ASP A 23 14.04 5.61 -15.46
C ASP A 23 12.57 5.22 -15.38
N PRO A 24 11.87 5.18 -16.52
CA PRO A 24 10.43 4.90 -16.49
C PRO A 24 10.08 3.53 -15.92
N LYS A 25 10.93 2.55 -16.12
CA LYS A 25 10.65 1.23 -15.58
C LYS A 25 10.76 1.23 -14.08
N ALA A 26 11.78 1.86 -13.54
CA ALA A 26 11.94 1.93 -12.11
C ALA A 26 10.81 2.74 -11.50
N ARG A 27 10.42 3.82 -12.15
CA ARG A 27 9.32 4.63 -11.66
C ARG A 27 8.04 3.82 -11.61
N ALA A 28 7.80 3.05 -12.67
CA ALA A 28 6.58 2.25 -12.73
C ALA A 28 6.57 1.22 -11.60
N SER A 29 7.71 0.62 -11.30
CA SER A 29 7.79 -0.34 -10.22
C SER A 29 7.46 0.30 -8.88
N LEU A 30 8.03 1.47 -8.63
CA LEU A 30 7.78 2.15 -7.37
C LEU A 30 6.35 2.62 -7.28
N LEU A 31 5.78 3.09 -8.38
CA LEU A 31 4.39 3.50 -8.37
C LEU A 31 3.48 2.31 -8.09
N HIS A 32 3.83 1.16 -8.66
CA HIS A 32 3.06 -0.04 -8.40
C HIS A 32 3.14 -0.40 -6.92
N MET A 33 4.32 -0.32 -6.34
CA MET A 33 4.47 -0.62 -4.92
C MET A 33 3.67 0.34 -4.07
N ALA A 34 3.67 1.61 -4.45
CA ALA A 34 2.90 2.60 -3.71
C ALA A 34 1.42 2.22 -3.72
N GLN A 35 0.93 1.79 -4.88
CA GLN A 35 -0.47 1.39 -4.96
C GLN A 35 -0.75 0.19 -4.09
N VAL A 36 0.18 -0.76 -4.05
CA VAL A 36 -0.01 -1.93 -3.20
C VAL A 36 -0.08 -1.52 -1.74
N TRP A 37 0.82 -0.62 -1.32
CA TRP A 37 0.80 -0.15 0.06
C TRP A 37 -0.49 0.56 0.38
N LEU A 38 -0.98 1.39 -0.53
CA LEU A 38 -2.23 2.11 -0.31
C LEU A 38 -3.40 1.14 -0.24
N ARG A 39 -3.36 0.11 -1.06
CA ARG A 39 -4.41 -0.89 -1.02
C ARG A 39 -4.38 -1.62 0.32
N LEU A 40 -3.20 -1.96 0.79
CA LEU A 40 -3.10 -2.62 2.09
C LEU A 40 -3.58 -1.72 3.20
N ALA A 41 -3.28 -0.43 3.10
CA ALA A 41 -3.74 0.50 4.11
C ALA A 41 -5.26 0.54 4.16
N GLY A 42 -5.88 0.57 2.97
CA GLY A 42 -7.32 0.57 2.92
C GLY A 42 -7.92 -0.72 3.40
N GLN A 43 -7.32 -1.83 2.98
CA GLN A 43 -7.83 -3.13 3.39
C GLN A 43 -7.62 -3.38 4.87
N GLY A 44 -6.60 -2.75 5.43
CA GLY A 44 -6.37 -2.90 6.85
C GLY A 44 -7.57 -2.49 7.66
N LYS A 45 -8.20 -1.40 7.27
CA LYS A 45 -9.39 -0.97 7.96
C LYS A 45 -10.56 -1.88 7.68
N LEU A 46 -10.69 -2.29 6.43
CA LEU A 46 -11.80 -3.14 6.08
C LEU A 46 -11.67 -4.49 6.74
N GLN A 47 -10.45 -4.98 6.83
CA GLN A 47 -10.26 -6.28 7.43
C GLN A 47 -10.58 -6.29 8.89
N ASP A 48 -10.42 -5.17 9.55
CA ASP A 48 -10.81 -5.12 10.95
C ASP A 48 -12.28 -5.46 11.09
N ALA A 49 -13.08 -5.07 10.11
CA ALA A 49 -14.51 -5.31 10.18
C ALA A 49 -14.91 -6.58 9.49
N GLU A 50 -14.26 -6.90 8.39
CA GLU A 50 -14.67 -8.03 7.58
C GLU A 50 -13.72 -9.18 7.62
N GLU A 51 -12.66 -9.02 8.33
CA GLU A 51 -11.63 -10.03 8.33
C GLU A 51 -12.17 -11.40 8.67
N GLU A 52 -13.05 -11.44 9.62
CA GLU A 52 -13.60 -12.70 10.05
C GLU A 52 -14.38 -13.37 8.95
N SER A 53 -15.17 -12.59 8.25
CA SER A 53 -15.94 -13.16 7.17
C SER A 53 -15.07 -13.71 6.09
N ALA A 54 -14.10 -12.92 5.69
CA ALA A 54 -13.25 -13.31 4.58
C ALA A 54 -12.47 -14.55 4.93
N GLN A 55 -11.95 -14.59 6.12
CA GLN A 55 -11.16 -15.74 6.50
C GLN A 55 -12.00 -16.95 6.76
N GLY A 56 -13.18 -16.72 7.19
CA GLY A 56 -14.09 -17.82 7.43
C GLY A 56 -14.35 -18.59 6.16
N GLU A 57 -14.32 -17.91 5.05
CA GLU A 57 -14.56 -18.57 3.80
C GLU A 57 -13.35 -19.28 3.26
N ALA A 58 -12.22 -18.76 3.60
CA ALA A 58 -11.02 -19.40 3.16
C ALA A 58 -10.87 -20.71 3.87
#